data_85385479d526a574502ac835a4436e2c
#
_entry.id   85385479d526a574502ac835a4436e2c
#
_cell.length_a   1.000
_cell.length_b   1.000
_cell.length_c   1.000
_cell.angle_alpha   90.00
_cell.angle_beta   90.00
_cell.angle_gamma   90.00
#
_symmetry.space_group_name_H-M   'P 1'
#
loop_
_entity.id
_entity.type
_entity.pdbx_description
1 polymer ?
#
loop_
_entity_poly.entity_id
_entity_poly.type
_entity_poly.pdbx_seq_one_letter_code
_entity_poly.pdbx_strand_id
1 'polypeptide(L)'
;MSESKARSLPELDVEQLQAELRRVKYRRRFARSVLCILLVLALVAALAIAAAYLWLPVLRIHGDSMENTLLSGDVVVAVRGLEAEAGDLITFEVNGKLLVKRVIAKGGDVVSIDEDGVVSVNGAALDEPYVHEAALGTCDVQMPCVVPENTYFVMGDHRAVSVDSRSEAVGFIREDQTAGKVVLRIWPISRLEWLY
;
A
#
# COMPACT_ATOMS: atom_id res chain seq x y z
N MET A 1 -88.55 -20.32 19.71
CA MET A 1 -87.58 -20.46 20.84
C MET A 1 -86.27 -20.82 20.16
N SER A 2 -85.40 -19.85 20.03
CA SER A 2 -84.03 -20.06 19.48
C SER A 2 -83.09 -19.62 20.57
N GLU A 3 -82.48 -20.59 21.26
CA GLU A 3 -81.39 -20.34 22.26
C GLU A 3 -80.12 -19.91 21.54
N SER A 4 -79.77 -18.67 21.77
CA SER A 4 -78.49 -18.12 21.39
C SER A 4 -77.39 -18.77 22.20
N LYS A 5 -76.60 -19.65 21.57
CA LYS A 5 -75.41 -20.29 22.13
C LYS A 5 -74.33 -19.22 22.35
N ALA A 6 -74.27 -18.64 23.52
CA ALA A 6 -73.19 -17.73 23.91
C ALA A 6 -71.86 -18.49 23.80
N ARG A 7 -71.01 -18.08 22.85
CA ARG A 7 -69.66 -18.61 22.67
C ARG A 7 -68.81 -18.09 23.82
N SER A 8 -68.55 -18.93 24.84
CA SER A 8 -67.64 -18.60 25.94
C SER A 8 -66.28 -18.28 25.34
N LEU A 9 -65.82 -17.07 25.53
CA LEU A 9 -64.43 -16.69 25.23
C LEU A 9 -63.50 -17.52 26.09
N PRO A 10 -62.39 -18.05 25.55
CA PRO A 10 -61.44 -18.82 26.34
C PRO A 10 -60.87 -17.91 27.44
N GLU A 11 -60.95 -18.36 28.69
CA GLU A 11 -60.23 -17.72 29.79
C GLU A 11 -58.76 -17.66 29.43
N LEU A 12 -58.29 -16.46 29.18
CA LEU A 12 -56.85 -16.22 28.96
C LEU A 12 -56.16 -16.41 30.28
N ASP A 13 -55.40 -17.52 30.36
CA ASP A 13 -54.56 -17.82 31.50
C ASP A 13 -53.47 -16.72 31.60
N VAL A 14 -53.53 -15.95 32.72
CA VAL A 14 -52.62 -14.80 32.95
C VAL A 14 -51.16 -15.26 32.96
N GLU A 15 -50.89 -16.50 33.38
CA GLU A 15 -49.55 -17.08 33.36
C GLU A 15 -49.01 -17.29 31.94
N GLN A 16 -49.88 -17.80 31.03
CA GLN A 16 -49.50 -18.00 29.62
C GLN A 16 -49.25 -16.67 28.94
N LEU A 17 -50.06 -15.64 29.20
CA LEU A 17 -49.85 -14.32 28.65
C LEU A 17 -48.55 -13.66 29.13
N GLN A 18 -48.24 -13.84 30.43
CA GLN A 18 -46.97 -13.35 31.00
C GLN A 18 -45.77 -14.10 30.41
N ALA A 19 -45.86 -15.40 30.19
CA ALA A 19 -44.79 -16.20 29.58
C ALA A 19 -44.51 -15.74 28.13
N GLU A 20 -45.57 -15.51 27.34
CA GLU A 20 -45.41 -15.00 25.97
C GLU A 20 -44.84 -13.59 25.92
N LEU A 21 -45.29 -12.69 26.85
CA LEU A 21 -44.69 -11.35 26.96
C LEU A 21 -43.18 -11.39 27.32
N ARG A 22 -42.78 -12.31 28.22
CA ARG A 22 -41.36 -12.51 28.56
C ARG A 22 -40.58 -13.00 27.37
N ARG A 23 -41.10 -13.97 26.58
CA ARG A 23 -40.48 -14.47 25.34
C ARG A 23 -40.29 -13.37 24.29
N VAL A 24 -41.32 -12.57 24.06
CA VAL A 24 -41.26 -11.46 23.08
C VAL A 24 -40.26 -10.41 23.56
N LYS A 25 -40.28 -10.01 24.83
CA LYS A 25 -39.30 -9.08 25.38
C LYS A 25 -37.89 -9.58 25.30
N TYR A 26 -37.64 -10.86 25.61
CA TYR A 26 -36.31 -11.49 25.49
C TYR A 26 -35.84 -11.50 24.03
N ARG A 27 -36.67 -11.94 23.08
CA ARG A 27 -36.33 -11.96 21.64
C ARG A 27 -36.01 -10.54 21.14
N ARG A 28 -36.78 -9.52 21.54
CA ARG A 28 -36.50 -8.13 21.15
C ARG A 28 -35.19 -7.61 21.76
N ARG A 29 -34.90 -7.91 23.02
CA ARG A 29 -33.64 -7.55 23.67
C ARG A 29 -32.48 -8.26 22.99
N PHE A 30 -32.58 -9.55 22.77
CA PHE A 30 -31.58 -10.34 22.06
C PHE A 30 -31.33 -9.79 20.64
N ALA A 31 -32.38 -9.56 19.88
CA ALA A 31 -32.26 -9.00 18.53
C ALA A 31 -31.60 -7.62 18.52
N ARG A 32 -31.92 -6.76 19.50
CA ARG A 32 -31.23 -5.45 19.65
C ARG A 32 -29.77 -5.62 19.99
N SER A 33 -29.43 -6.53 20.91
CA SER A 33 -28.03 -6.79 21.29
C SER A 33 -27.23 -7.32 20.08
N VAL A 34 -27.78 -8.26 19.32
CA VAL A 34 -27.16 -8.78 18.09
C VAL A 34 -26.98 -7.65 17.07
N LEU A 35 -28.01 -6.82 16.87
CA LEU A 35 -27.93 -5.68 15.95
C LEU A 35 -26.82 -4.69 16.39
N CYS A 36 -26.74 -4.36 17.69
CA CYS A 36 -25.69 -3.49 18.22
C CYS A 36 -24.29 -4.09 17.97
N ILE A 37 -24.10 -5.38 18.20
CA ILE A 37 -22.83 -6.07 17.95
C ILE A 37 -22.47 -5.98 16.46
N LEU A 38 -23.43 -6.26 15.58
CA LEU A 38 -23.21 -6.18 14.13
C LEU A 38 -22.85 -4.75 13.68
N LEU A 39 -23.52 -3.74 14.23
CA LEU A 39 -23.21 -2.34 13.93
C LEU A 39 -21.80 -1.94 14.41
N VAL A 40 -21.40 -2.39 15.60
CA VAL A 40 -20.03 -2.15 16.11
C VAL A 40 -19.01 -2.84 15.23
N LEU A 41 -19.23 -4.10 14.84
CA LEU A 41 -18.33 -4.82 13.93
C LEU A 41 -18.25 -4.15 12.57
N ALA A 42 -19.38 -3.70 12.02
CA ALA A 42 -19.41 -2.97 10.75
C ALA A 42 -18.65 -1.63 10.85
N LEU A 43 -18.78 -0.91 11.95
CA LEU A 43 -18.06 0.34 12.19
C LEU A 43 -16.55 0.08 12.27
N VAL A 44 -16.12 -0.93 13.05
CA VAL A 44 -14.71 -1.30 13.16
C VAL A 44 -14.14 -1.70 11.82
N ALA A 45 -14.86 -2.52 11.04
CA ALA A 45 -14.45 -2.92 9.69
C ALA A 45 -14.33 -1.70 8.76
N ALA A 46 -15.29 -0.78 8.79
CA ALA A 46 -15.25 0.44 7.99
C ALA A 46 -14.04 1.33 8.36
N LEU A 47 -13.75 1.49 9.64
CA LEU A 47 -12.57 2.24 10.10
C LEU A 47 -11.26 1.56 9.69
N ALA A 48 -11.17 0.23 9.78
CA ALA A 48 -10.01 -0.53 9.35
C ALA A 48 -9.77 -0.40 7.82
N ILE A 49 -10.84 -0.48 7.02
CA ILE A 49 -10.75 -0.28 5.56
C ILE A 49 -10.32 1.16 5.24
N ALA A 50 -10.88 2.15 5.91
CA ALA A 50 -10.51 3.55 5.72
C ALA A 50 -9.03 3.78 6.10
N ALA A 51 -8.57 3.24 7.21
CA ALA A 51 -7.16 3.29 7.60
C ALA A 51 -6.26 2.61 6.56
N ALA A 52 -6.61 1.40 6.11
CA ALA A 52 -5.85 0.71 5.09
C ALA A 52 -5.76 1.53 3.79
N TYR A 53 -6.87 2.12 3.34
CA TYR A 53 -6.88 2.96 2.13
C TYR A 53 -5.98 4.20 2.24
N LEU A 54 -5.92 4.81 3.43
CA LEU A 54 -5.10 5.99 3.66
C LEU A 54 -3.61 5.69 3.79
N TRP A 55 -3.24 4.53 4.38
CA TRP A 55 -1.86 4.20 4.74
C TRP A 55 -1.19 3.20 3.81
N LEU A 56 -1.97 2.43 3.05
CA LEU A 56 -1.51 1.33 2.20
C LEU A 56 -1.94 1.55 0.73
N PRO A 57 -1.33 2.51 0.00
CA PRO A 57 -1.62 2.67 -1.41
C PRO A 57 -1.26 1.39 -2.19
N VAL A 58 -2.22 0.92 -2.98
CA VAL A 58 -2.04 -0.21 -3.90
C VAL A 58 -1.83 0.34 -5.30
N LEU A 59 -0.75 -0.07 -5.95
CA LEU A 59 -0.30 0.48 -7.21
C LEU A 59 -0.14 -0.62 -8.25
N ARG A 60 -0.54 -0.33 -9.49
CA ARG A 60 -0.24 -1.20 -10.62
C ARG A 60 0.96 -0.65 -11.40
N ILE A 61 1.97 -1.48 -11.56
CA ILE A 61 3.19 -1.13 -12.28
C ILE A 61 2.90 -1.01 -13.79
N HIS A 62 3.41 0.05 -14.40
CA HIS A 62 3.38 0.28 -15.83
C HIS A 62 4.78 0.63 -16.32
N GLY A 63 5.16 0.06 -17.46
CA GLY A 63 6.48 0.25 -18.05
C GLY A 63 7.54 -0.71 -17.51
N ASP A 64 8.72 -0.64 -18.10
CA ASP A 64 9.76 -1.66 -17.96
C ASP A 64 10.98 -1.18 -17.18
N SER A 65 10.93 0.05 -16.62
CA SER A 65 12.06 0.69 -15.93
C SER A 65 12.52 -0.01 -14.65
N MET A 66 11.69 -0.89 -14.09
CA MET A 66 11.99 -1.72 -12.91
C MET A 66 12.05 -3.19 -13.27
N GLU A 67 12.21 -3.50 -14.57
CA GLU A 67 12.27 -4.87 -15.08
C GLU A 67 13.42 -5.64 -14.42
N ASN A 68 13.17 -6.89 -14.21
CA ASN A 68 13.69 -7.91 -13.34
C ASN A 68 13.02 -7.90 -11.95
N THR A 69 13.00 -6.80 -11.23
CA THR A 69 12.33 -6.74 -9.92
C THR A 69 10.83 -6.64 -10.07
N LEU A 70 10.33 -5.66 -10.84
CA LEU A 70 8.90 -5.45 -11.08
C LEU A 70 8.62 -5.42 -12.57
N LEU A 71 7.64 -6.21 -12.98
CA LEU A 71 7.19 -6.24 -14.37
C LEU A 71 5.93 -5.40 -14.57
N SER A 72 5.73 -4.94 -15.81
CA SER A 72 4.49 -4.26 -16.18
C SER A 72 3.29 -5.17 -15.94
N GLY A 73 2.29 -4.66 -15.19
CA GLY A 73 1.11 -5.41 -14.76
C GLY A 73 1.18 -5.94 -13.33
N ASP A 74 2.35 -5.96 -12.69
CA ASP A 74 2.47 -6.30 -11.27
C ASP A 74 1.64 -5.33 -10.42
N VAL A 75 1.06 -5.82 -9.33
CA VAL A 75 0.37 -4.99 -8.33
C VAL A 75 1.15 -5.05 -7.03
N VAL A 76 1.52 -3.89 -6.54
CA VAL A 76 2.32 -3.73 -5.33
C VAL A 76 1.59 -2.90 -4.27
N VAL A 77 1.92 -3.16 -3.03
CA VAL A 77 1.47 -2.37 -1.88
C VAL A 77 2.64 -1.54 -1.38
N ALA A 78 2.41 -0.26 -1.23
CA ALA A 78 3.34 0.63 -0.56
C ALA A 78 2.80 1.02 0.82
N VAL A 79 3.67 1.52 1.69
CA VAL A 79 3.32 2.02 3.03
C VAL A 79 3.78 3.46 3.11
N ARG A 80 2.87 4.36 3.46
CA ARG A 80 3.17 5.78 3.66
C ARG A 80 3.88 6.02 4.99
N GLY A 81 4.76 7.01 5.01
CA GLY A 81 5.42 7.45 6.24
C GLY A 81 6.51 6.52 6.75
N LEU A 82 6.88 5.50 6.00
CA LEU A 82 8.10 4.73 6.27
C LEU A 82 9.30 5.45 5.66
N GLU A 83 10.34 5.63 6.45
CA GLU A 83 11.64 6.06 5.96
C GLU A 83 12.24 4.98 5.05
N ALA A 84 12.82 5.40 3.94
CA ALA A 84 13.45 4.50 3.00
C ALA A 84 14.96 4.45 3.21
N GLU A 85 15.53 3.27 3.09
CA GLU A 85 16.95 3.03 3.12
C GLU A 85 17.48 2.72 1.72
N ALA A 86 18.80 2.77 1.55
CA ALA A 86 19.44 2.33 0.31
C ALA A 86 19.05 0.86 0.00
N GLY A 87 18.65 0.60 -1.25
CA GLY A 87 18.10 -0.68 -1.69
C GLY A 87 16.58 -0.75 -1.72
N ASP A 88 15.86 0.10 -0.97
CA ASP A 88 14.40 0.10 -0.93
C ASP A 88 13.75 0.64 -2.21
N LEU A 89 12.57 0.14 -2.50
CA LEU A 89 11.74 0.66 -3.58
C LEU A 89 10.80 1.74 -3.05
N ILE A 90 10.82 2.92 -3.65
CA ILE A 90 9.92 4.02 -3.29
C ILE A 90 9.03 4.43 -4.44
N THR A 91 7.85 4.94 -4.08
CA THR A 91 6.94 5.59 -5.01
C THR A 91 6.96 7.09 -4.77
N PHE A 92 7.00 7.87 -5.84
CA PHE A 92 7.00 9.33 -5.77
C PHE A 92 6.35 9.91 -7.02
N GLU A 93 5.94 11.17 -6.96
CA GLU A 93 5.28 11.84 -8.07
C GLU A 93 6.21 12.83 -8.75
N VAL A 94 6.31 12.73 -10.09
CA VAL A 94 7.01 13.69 -10.94
C VAL A 94 6.10 14.04 -12.12
N ASN A 95 5.85 15.33 -12.32
CA ASN A 95 5.04 15.85 -13.43
C ASN A 95 3.65 15.19 -13.54
N GLY A 96 2.98 14.92 -12.39
CA GLY A 96 1.67 14.30 -12.35
C GLY A 96 1.67 12.79 -12.65
N LYS A 97 2.84 12.16 -12.71
CA LYS A 97 3.00 10.71 -12.88
C LYS A 97 3.60 10.09 -11.63
N LEU A 98 2.99 9.02 -11.15
CA LEU A 98 3.53 8.23 -10.07
C LEU A 98 4.56 7.24 -10.62
N LEU A 99 5.78 7.35 -10.13
CA LEU A 99 6.91 6.50 -10.52
C LEU A 99 7.31 5.59 -9.36
N VAL A 100 7.91 4.45 -9.70
CA VAL A 100 8.56 3.54 -8.76
C VAL A 100 10.01 3.43 -9.15
N LYS A 101 10.92 3.65 -8.20
CA LYS A 101 12.37 3.52 -8.38
C LYS A 101 13.01 2.97 -7.11
N ARG A 102 14.26 2.51 -7.25
CA ARG A 102 15.08 2.05 -6.13
C ARG A 102 15.92 3.19 -5.57
N VAL A 103 15.95 3.32 -4.26
CA VAL A 103 16.86 4.23 -3.55
C VAL A 103 18.27 3.68 -3.67
N ILE A 104 19.16 4.47 -4.21
CA ILE A 104 20.58 4.14 -4.36
C ILE A 104 21.40 4.79 -3.26
N ALA A 105 21.06 6.04 -2.94
CA ALA A 105 21.79 6.83 -1.95
C ALA A 105 20.86 7.83 -1.27
N LYS A 106 21.25 8.28 -0.06
CA LYS A 106 20.50 9.23 0.77
C LYS A 106 21.29 10.53 0.95
N GLY A 107 20.63 11.50 1.55
CA GLY A 107 21.25 12.80 1.85
C GLY A 107 22.61 12.66 2.53
N GLY A 108 23.60 13.38 2.01
CA GLY A 108 25.00 13.34 2.44
C GLY A 108 25.89 12.36 1.69
N ASP A 109 25.33 11.36 0.99
CA ASP A 109 26.11 10.40 0.22
C ASP A 109 26.66 11.02 -1.07
N VAL A 110 27.80 10.49 -1.53
CA VAL A 110 28.42 10.83 -2.81
C VAL A 110 28.20 9.69 -3.78
N VAL A 111 27.48 9.96 -4.88
CA VAL A 111 27.22 9.00 -5.94
C VAL A 111 28.13 9.25 -7.12
N SER A 112 28.73 8.19 -7.65
CA SER A 112 29.44 8.21 -8.93
C SER A 112 28.99 7.04 -9.81
N ILE A 113 28.94 7.29 -11.10
CA ILE A 113 28.58 6.27 -12.13
C ILE A 113 29.66 6.37 -13.20
N ASP A 114 30.28 5.27 -13.53
CA ASP A 114 31.28 5.24 -14.59
C ASP A 114 30.66 5.06 -15.98
N GLU A 115 31.50 5.05 -17.01
CA GLU A 115 31.08 4.91 -18.42
C GLU A 115 30.43 3.54 -18.72
N ASP A 116 30.76 2.52 -17.93
CA ASP A 116 30.19 1.18 -18.02
C ASP A 116 28.88 1.07 -17.24
N GLY A 117 28.46 2.13 -16.50
CA GLY A 117 27.25 2.19 -15.72
C GLY A 117 27.36 1.56 -14.31
N VAL A 118 28.59 1.27 -13.86
CA VAL A 118 28.81 0.79 -12.48
C VAL A 118 28.61 1.93 -11.50
N VAL A 119 27.74 1.70 -10.54
CA VAL A 119 27.39 2.67 -9.50
C VAL A 119 28.27 2.49 -8.28
N SER A 120 28.80 3.58 -7.78
CA SER A 120 29.53 3.61 -6.49
C SER A 120 28.94 4.67 -5.59
N VAL A 121 28.83 4.34 -4.30
CA VAL A 121 28.38 5.25 -3.24
C VAL A 121 29.52 5.40 -2.22
N ASN A 122 29.88 6.64 -1.93
CA ASN A 122 31.00 6.98 -1.03
C ASN A 122 32.32 6.28 -1.40
N GLY A 123 32.54 6.08 -2.71
CA GLY A 123 33.75 5.45 -3.25
C GLY A 123 33.76 3.91 -3.22
N ALA A 124 32.68 3.27 -2.72
CA ALA A 124 32.51 1.82 -2.75
C ALA A 124 31.54 1.42 -3.86
N ALA A 125 31.93 0.52 -4.76
CA ALA A 125 31.05 -0.02 -5.78
C ALA A 125 29.91 -0.80 -5.13
N LEU A 126 28.68 -0.56 -5.60
CA LEU A 126 27.51 -1.28 -5.13
C LEU A 126 27.42 -2.68 -5.73
N ASP A 127 27.04 -3.65 -4.90
CA ASP A 127 26.59 -4.96 -5.36
C ASP A 127 25.10 -4.88 -5.70
N GLU A 128 24.77 -5.01 -6.99
CA GLU A 128 23.44 -4.75 -7.50
C GLU A 128 22.86 -5.99 -8.23
N PRO A 129 22.56 -7.07 -7.48
CA PRO A 129 22.09 -8.33 -8.08
C PRO A 129 20.71 -8.20 -8.77
N TYR A 130 20.00 -7.11 -8.51
CA TYR A 130 18.71 -6.78 -9.13
C TYR A 130 18.85 -6.16 -10.53
N VAL A 131 20.04 -5.70 -10.90
CA VAL A 131 20.34 -5.13 -12.23
C VAL A 131 20.71 -6.25 -13.19
N HIS A 132 19.99 -6.35 -14.32
CA HIS A 132 20.31 -7.35 -15.32
C HIS A 132 21.58 -7.01 -16.10
N GLU A 133 21.68 -5.75 -16.51
CA GLU A 133 22.79 -5.22 -17.31
C GLU A 133 23.12 -3.80 -16.82
N ALA A 134 24.36 -3.61 -16.43
CA ALA A 134 24.85 -2.28 -16.10
C ALA A 134 24.85 -1.42 -17.38
N ALA A 135 24.34 -0.22 -17.27
CA ALA A 135 24.33 0.75 -18.37
C ALA A 135 24.26 2.17 -17.79
N LEU A 136 25.03 3.08 -18.37
CA LEU A 136 24.98 4.47 -17.99
C LEU A 136 23.58 5.07 -18.26
N GLY A 137 22.92 4.65 -19.36
CA GLY A 137 21.61 5.17 -19.75
C GLY A 137 21.65 6.67 -20.03
N THR A 138 20.51 7.34 -19.82
CA THR A 138 20.46 8.82 -19.88
C THR A 138 21.01 9.38 -18.57
N CYS A 139 22.16 10.05 -18.62
CA CYS A 139 22.82 10.68 -17.48
C CYS A 139 23.21 12.13 -17.86
N ASP A 140 22.34 13.07 -17.47
CA ASP A 140 22.54 14.50 -17.72
C ASP A 140 23.17 15.19 -16.49
N VAL A 141 23.12 14.54 -15.33
CA VAL A 141 23.67 15.04 -14.08
C VAL A 141 25.19 14.82 -14.05
N GLN A 142 25.90 15.86 -13.66
CA GLN A 142 27.37 15.77 -13.52
C GLN A 142 27.74 14.81 -12.39
N MET A 143 28.59 13.82 -12.72
CA MET A 143 29.12 12.85 -11.75
C MET A 143 30.59 13.16 -11.42
N PRO A 144 31.06 12.91 -10.18
CA PRO A 144 30.28 12.50 -9.02
C PRO A 144 29.37 13.63 -8.49
N CYS A 145 28.24 13.25 -7.88
CA CYS A 145 27.32 14.19 -7.27
C CYS A 145 27.11 13.89 -5.78
N VAL A 146 26.88 14.92 -4.99
CA VAL A 146 26.50 14.81 -3.58
C VAL A 146 25.00 14.86 -3.48
N VAL A 147 24.38 13.88 -2.82
CA VAL A 147 22.94 13.85 -2.57
C VAL A 147 22.60 14.92 -1.52
N PRO A 148 21.72 15.88 -1.81
CA PRO A 148 21.30 16.91 -0.86
C PRO A 148 20.61 16.29 0.36
N GLU A 149 20.73 16.93 1.52
CA GLU A 149 20.05 16.49 2.75
C GLU A 149 18.53 16.36 2.54
N ASN A 150 17.92 15.37 3.19
CA ASN A 150 16.49 15.03 3.10
C ASN A 150 16.03 14.71 1.67
N THR A 151 16.94 14.17 0.85
CA THR A 151 16.62 13.69 -0.50
C THR A 151 17.19 12.29 -0.74
N TYR A 152 16.66 11.65 -1.77
CA TYR A 152 17.11 10.37 -2.29
C TYR A 152 17.64 10.50 -3.71
N PHE A 153 18.70 9.79 -4.01
CA PHE A 153 19.11 9.49 -5.37
C PHE A 153 18.52 8.12 -5.74
N VAL A 154 17.68 8.09 -6.77
CA VAL A 154 16.93 6.89 -7.15
C VAL A 154 17.25 6.46 -8.56
N MET A 155 17.28 5.15 -8.80
CA MET A 155 17.47 4.59 -10.14
C MET A 155 16.45 3.47 -10.42
N GLY A 156 16.19 3.24 -11.71
CA GLY A 156 15.48 2.05 -12.14
C GLY A 156 16.40 0.84 -12.22
N ASP A 157 15.85 -0.34 -12.03
CA ASP A 157 16.61 -1.58 -12.11
C ASP A 157 16.99 -1.93 -13.58
N HIS A 158 16.15 -1.51 -14.54
CA HIS A 158 16.48 -1.57 -15.97
C HIS A 158 17.21 -0.28 -16.39
N ARG A 159 18.50 -0.26 -16.18
CA ARG A 159 19.38 0.91 -16.31
C ARG A 159 19.32 1.62 -17.65
N ALA A 160 19.23 0.87 -18.74
CA ALA A 160 19.29 1.40 -20.10
C ALA A 160 18.06 2.23 -20.48
N VAL A 161 16.87 1.92 -19.94
CA VAL A 161 15.59 2.54 -20.34
C VAL A 161 14.99 3.44 -19.26
N SER A 162 15.54 3.40 -18.05
CA SER A 162 15.00 4.14 -16.91
C SER A 162 15.31 5.63 -17.02
N VAL A 163 14.27 6.45 -16.86
CA VAL A 163 14.41 7.88 -16.57
C VAL A 163 14.28 8.05 -15.04
N ASP A 164 15.34 8.50 -14.38
CA ASP A 164 15.49 8.54 -12.94
C ASP A 164 16.43 9.69 -12.50
N SER A 165 17.01 9.64 -11.30
CA SER A 165 17.85 10.73 -10.78
C SER A 165 19.10 11.04 -11.59
N ARG A 166 19.49 10.19 -12.54
CA ARG A 166 20.54 10.48 -13.53
C ARG A 166 20.13 11.58 -14.49
N SER A 167 18.82 11.77 -14.70
CA SER A 167 18.30 12.82 -15.55
C SER A 167 17.83 14.02 -14.75
N GLU A 168 18.14 15.23 -15.23
CA GLU A 168 17.64 16.49 -14.65
C GLU A 168 16.12 16.58 -14.61
N ALA A 169 15.42 15.84 -15.48
CA ALA A 169 13.96 15.79 -15.51
C ALA A 169 13.34 15.17 -14.24
N VAL A 170 14.08 14.34 -13.53
CA VAL A 170 13.69 13.69 -12.25
C VAL A 170 14.48 14.29 -11.10
N GLY A 171 15.83 14.32 -11.21
CA GLY A 171 16.72 14.85 -10.19
C GLY A 171 16.64 14.09 -8.86
N PHE A 172 16.97 14.79 -7.78
CA PHE A 172 16.87 14.26 -6.42
C PHE A 172 15.42 14.29 -5.92
N ILE A 173 14.98 13.21 -5.29
CA ILE A 173 13.61 13.09 -4.76
C ILE A 173 13.62 13.46 -3.28
N ARG A 174 12.86 14.49 -2.91
CA ARG A 174 12.73 14.85 -1.50
C ARG A 174 11.92 13.79 -0.73
N GLU A 175 12.26 13.59 0.52
CA GLU A 175 11.56 12.63 1.40
C GLU A 175 10.06 12.91 1.47
N ASP A 176 9.66 14.20 1.50
CA ASP A 176 8.25 14.61 1.55
C ASP A 176 7.48 14.41 0.22
N GLN A 177 8.17 14.17 -0.89
CA GLN A 177 7.58 13.83 -2.18
C GLN A 177 7.31 12.33 -2.33
N THR A 178 7.82 11.50 -1.39
CA THR A 178 7.57 10.07 -1.44
C THR A 178 6.11 9.76 -1.12
N ALA A 179 5.45 9.04 -2.01
CA ALA A 179 4.09 8.56 -1.78
C ALA A 179 4.06 7.31 -0.88
N GLY A 180 5.19 6.60 -0.75
CA GLY A 180 5.37 5.48 0.15
C GLY A 180 6.51 4.54 -0.27
N LYS A 181 6.95 3.69 0.67
CA LYS A 181 7.89 2.59 0.45
C LYS A 181 7.13 1.36 -0.02
N VAL A 182 7.54 0.78 -1.14
CA VAL A 182 6.96 -0.46 -1.66
C VAL A 182 7.45 -1.63 -0.81
N VAL A 183 6.51 -2.40 -0.27
CA VAL A 183 6.85 -3.47 0.67
C VAL A 183 6.43 -4.86 0.21
N LEU A 184 5.41 -4.95 -0.64
CA LEU A 184 4.83 -6.24 -1.01
C LEU A 184 4.31 -6.22 -2.44
N ARG A 185 4.68 -7.23 -3.24
CA ARG A 185 4.00 -7.53 -4.50
C ARG A 185 2.89 -8.53 -4.23
N ILE A 186 1.63 -8.15 -4.55
CA ILE A 186 0.44 -8.97 -4.31
C ILE A 186 -0.09 -9.66 -5.57
N TRP A 187 0.30 -9.21 -6.74
CA TRP A 187 -0.09 -9.80 -8.02
C TRP A 187 1.06 -9.78 -9.02
N PRO A 188 1.24 -10.82 -9.81
CA PRO A 188 0.49 -12.08 -9.83
C PRO A 188 0.77 -12.93 -8.57
N ILE A 189 -0.21 -13.73 -8.15
CA ILE A 189 -0.10 -14.56 -6.94
C ILE A 189 1.09 -15.53 -7.01
N SER A 190 1.45 -15.96 -8.22
CA SER A 190 2.63 -16.82 -8.45
C SER A 190 3.97 -16.14 -8.13
N ARG A 191 3.97 -14.81 -7.99
CA ARG A 191 5.14 -13.98 -7.66
C ARG A 191 4.90 -13.14 -6.42
N LEU A 192 4.02 -13.62 -5.51
CA LEU A 192 3.80 -12.98 -4.21
C LEU A 192 5.11 -12.94 -3.43
N GLU A 193 5.58 -11.74 -3.08
CA GLU A 193 6.91 -11.54 -2.51
C GLU A 193 7.00 -10.25 -1.72
N TRP A 194 7.74 -10.29 -0.62
CA TRP A 194 8.17 -9.09 0.10
C TRP A 194 9.34 -8.44 -0.63
N LEU A 195 9.32 -7.10 -0.75
CA LEU A 195 10.24 -6.30 -1.55
C LEU A 195 11.07 -5.34 -0.66
N TYR A 196 11.65 -5.86 0.40
CA TYR A 196 12.52 -5.09 1.33
C TYR A 196 13.89 -5.75 1.47
#